data_f763603cf74efd72ef3eeba93840229e
#
_entry.id   f763603cf74efd72ef3eeba93840229e
#
_cell.length_a   1.000
_cell.length_b   1.000
_cell.length_c   1.000
_cell.angle_alpha   90.00
_cell.angle_beta   90.00
_cell.angle_gamma   90.00
#
_symmetry.space_group_name_H-M   'P 1'
#
loop_
_entity.id
_entity.type
_entity.pdbx_description
1 polymer ?
#
loop_
_entity_poly.entity_id
_entity_poly.type
_entity_poly.pdbx_seq_one_letter_code
_entity_poly.pdbx_strand_id
1 'polypeptide(L)'
;MSDLEILNSIREITGEKNASADEVMSAHTTFRVGGPADYFASPSDADQVAGLIELCRKCEIPYFVLGNGSNLLVSDAGYRGMIINIMDNMNGITVDGDVITAQAGAKLVRVSRLARDNSLTGLEFASGIPGTIGGAVYMNAGAYGGEMKDVVTSVKVMDADGHIYDMSSDELDFSYRHSAVEAEGLIVLEVTMKLAAGVQQDIDDRMKELSDSRRTKQPLEYPSAG
;
A
#
# COMPACT_ATOMS: atom_id res chain seq x y z
N MET A 1 11.56 -26.49 -8.82
CA MET A 1 12.07 -25.59 -9.88
C MET A 1 13.43 -25.04 -9.42
N SER A 2 14.36 -24.78 -10.32
CA SER A 2 15.58 -24.02 -10.01
C SER A 2 15.27 -22.54 -9.85
N ASP A 3 16.18 -21.78 -9.21
CA ASP A 3 15.98 -20.31 -9.02
C ASP A 3 15.81 -19.57 -10.36
N LEU A 4 16.55 -20.00 -11.39
CA LEU A 4 16.43 -19.42 -12.73
C LEU A 4 15.06 -19.71 -13.37
N GLU A 5 14.51 -20.90 -13.19
CA GLU A 5 13.17 -21.24 -13.70
C GLU A 5 12.10 -20.43 -12.98
N ILE A 6 12.24 -20.23 -11.67
CA ILE A 6 11.32 -19.40 -10.87
C ILE A 6 11.37 -17.95 -11.36
N LEU A 7 12.56 -17.36 -11.49
CA LEU A 7 12.74 -16.00 -11.98
C LEU A 7 12.14 -15.80 -13.38
N ASN A 8 12.33 -16.78 -14.27
CA ASN A 8 11.73 -16.71 -15.61
C ASN A 8 10.21 -16.78 -15.56
N SER A 9 9.62 -17.62 -14.69
CA SER A 9 8.16 -17.64 -14.49
C SER A 9 7.63 -16.32 -13.95
N ILE A 10 8.33 -15.65 -13.02
CA ILE A 10 7.97 -14.31 -12.54
C ILE A 10 7.98 -13.30 -13.71
N ARG A 11 9.01 -13.34 -14.55
CA ARG A 11 9.13 -12.48 -15.74
C ARG A 11 8.05 -12.73 -16.78
N GLU A 12 7.63 -13.97 -16.96
CA GLU A 12 6.50 -14.31 -17.85
C GLU A 12 5.19 -13.70 -17.33
N ILE A 13 4.98 -13.64 -16.00
CA ILE A 13 3.79 -13.05 -15.38
C ILE A 13 3.83 -11.52 -15.42
N THR A 14 4.94 -10.90 -15.00
CA THR A 14 4.99 -9.44 -14.76
C THR A 14 5.70 -8.66 -15.85
N GLY A 15 6.43 -9.34 -16.74
CA GLY A 15 7.34 -8.74 -17.72
C GLY A 15 8.77 -8.62 -17.20
N GLU A 16 9.72 -8.69 -18.13
CA GLU A 16 11.17 -8.74 -17.86
C GLU A 16 11.68 -7.64 -16.91
N LYS A 17 11.13 -6.41 -17.04
CA LYS A 17 11.58 -5.24 -16.28
C LYS A 17 11.00 -5.16 -14.86
N ASN A 18 9.99 -5.97 -14.58
CA ASN A 18 9.23 -5.94 -13.33
C ASN A 18 9.60 -7.10 -12.40
N ALA A 19 10.70 -7.82 -12.69
CA ALA A 19 11.15 -8.96 -11.91
C ALA A 19 12.67 -8.96 -11.76
N SER A 20 13.14 -9.13 -10.53
CA SER A 20 14.56 -9.28 -10.20
C SER A 20 14.78 -10.38 -9.16
N ALA A 21 16.03 -10.86 -9.07
CA ALA A 21 16.50 -11.70 -7.98
C ALA A 21 17.52 -10.91 -7.15
N ASP A 22 17.72 -11.32 -5.90
CA ASP A 22 18.66 -10.71 -4.96
C ASP A 22 18.45 -9.19 -4.78
N GLU A 23 17.20 -8.75 -4.84
CA GLU A 23 16.83 -7.32 -4.74
C GLU A 23 17.04 -6.79 -3.34
N VAL A 24 17.87 -5.74 -3.21
CA VAL A 24 18.26 -5.18 -1.91
C VAL A 24 17.13 -4.36 -1.29
N MET A 25 16.57 -4.84 -0.18
CA MET A 25 15.39 -4.25 0.44
C MET A 25 15.61 -2.87 1.07
N SER A 26 16.84 -2.47 1.34
CA SER A 26 17.13 -1.10 1.79
C SER A 26 16.76 -0.02 0.75
N ALA A 27 16.63 -0.38 -0.53
CA ALA A 27 16.13 0.51 -1.58
C ALA A 27 14.58 0.67 -1.55
N HIS A 28 13.88 -0.27 -0.91
CA HIS A 28 12.43 -0.38 -0.88
C HIS A 28 11.81 -0.14 0.52
N THR A 29 12.60 0.32 1.48
CA THR A 29 12.14 0.69 2.82
C THR A 29 12.47 2.15 3.12
N THR A 30 11.55 2.86 3.79
CA THR A 30 11.82 4.24 4.22
C THR A 30 12.85 4.32 5.35
N PHE A 31 13.09 3.22 6.05
CA PHE A 31 14.16 3.10 7.03
C PHE A 31 15.53 2.91 6.39
N ARG A 32 15.58 2.55 5.10
CA ARG A 32 16.81 2.37 4.29
C ARG A 32 17.76 1.31 4.83
N VAL A 33 17.19 0.26 5.42
CA VAL A 33 17.91 -0.94 5.89
C VAL A 33 17.22 -2.18 5.33
N GLY A 34 17.96 -3.28 5.22
CA GLY A 34 17.50 -4.58 4.77
C GLY A 34 18.39 -5.18 3.69
N GLY A 35 18.73 -6.45 3.87
CA GLY A 35 19.45 -7.27 2.91
C GLY A 35 18.58 -7.70 1.72
N PRO A 36 19.10 -8.60 0.84
CA PRO A 36 18.40 -8.97 -0.39
C PRO A 36 17.19 -9.88 -0.15
N ALA A 37 16.13 -9.68 -0.94
CA ALA A 37 15.05 -10.65 -1.11
C ALA A 37 15.42 -11.62 -2.24
N ASP A 38 15.06 -12.91 -2.12
CA ASP A 38 15.39 -13.90 -3.13
C ASP A 38 14.76 -13.53 -4.48
N TYR A 39 13.49 -13.08 -4.46
CA TYR A 39 12.76 -12.62 -5.64
C TYR A 39 12.02 -11.31 -5.33
N PHE A 40 11.91 -10.48 -6.34
CA PHE A 40 11.16 -9.22 -6.28
C PHE A 40 10.33 -9.07 -7.55
N ALA A 41 9.04 -8.77 -7.42
CA ALA A 41 8.12 -8.64 -8.52
C ALA A 41 7.22 -7.42 -8.35
N SER A 42 7.03 -6.63 -9.42
CA SER A 42 6.15 -5.45 -9.45
C SER A 42 4.97 -5.70 -10.42
N PRO A 43 3.87 -6.34 -9.97
CA PRO A 43 2.70 -6.60 -10.79
C PRO A 43 1.99 -5.31 -11.20
N SER A 44 1.29 -5.33 -12.35
CA SER A 44 0.56 -4.19 -12.91
C SER A 44 -0.96 -4.27 -12.68
N ASP A 45 -1.47 -5.45 -12.35
CA ASP A 45 -2.89 -5.73 -12.18
C ASP A 45 -3.15 -6.93 -11.25
N ALA A 46 -4.42 -7.19 -10.98
CA ALA A 46 -4.85 -8.26 -10.10
C ALA A 46 -4.55 -9.66 -10.66
N ASP A 47 -4.61 -9.84 -11.97
CA ASP A 47 -4.33 -11.15 -12.59
C ASP A 47 -2.84 -11.52 -12.41
N GLN A 48 -1.95 -10.54 -12.53
CA GLN A 48 -0.53 -10.75 -12.26
C GLN A 48 -0.26 -11.04 -10.77
N VAL A 49 -0.97 -10.36 -9.86
CA VAL A 49 -0.89 -10.69 -8.41
C VAL A 49 -1.32 -12.13 -8.16
N ALA A 50 -2.46 -12.55 -8.71
CA ALA A 50 -2.96 -13.93 -8.60
C ALA A 50 -1.96 -14.95 -9.17
N GLY A 51 -1.38 -14.67 -10.34
CA GLY A 51 -0.37 -15.53 -10.94
C GLY A 51 0.90 -15.68 -10.09
N LEU A 52 1.35 -14.60 -9.45
CA LEU A 52 2.49 -14.64 -8.52
C LEU A 52 2.18 -15.47 -7.27
N ILE A 53 0.98 -15.32 -6.70
CA ILE A 53 0.54 -16.11 -5.54
C ILE A 53 0.48 -17.59 -5.89
N GLU A 54 -0.11 -17.93 -7.04
CA GLU A 54 -0.17 -19.32 -7.52
C GLU A 54 1.23 -19.92 -7.71
N LEU A 55 2.16 -19.15 -8.30
CA LEU A 55 3.56 -19.55 -8.45
C LEU A 55 4.22 -19.79 -7.08
N CYS A 56 4.03 -18.88 -6.13
CA CYS A 56 4.54 -19.01 -4.77
C CYS A 56 4.01 -20.27 -4.09
N ARG A 57 2.70 -20.52 -4.17
CA ARG A 57 2.07 -21.72 -3.62
C ARG A 57 2.61 -23.00 -4.26
N LYS A 58 2.73 -23.03 -5.59
CA LYS A 58 3.23 -24.20 -6.35
C LYS A 58 4.67 -24.55 -6.03
N CYS A 59 5.49 -23.52 -5.76
CA CYS A 59 6.91 -23.69 -5.48
C CYS A 59 7.25 -23.65 -3.98
N GLU A 60 6.24 -23.54 -3.10
CA GLU A 60 6.40 -23.42 -1.64
C GLU A 60 7.29 -22.23 -1.23
N ILE A 61 7.18 -21.10 -1.98
CA ILE A 61 7.95 -19.88 -1.73
C ILE A 61 7.11 -18.96 -0.82
N PRO A 62 7.63 -18.56 0.35
CA PRO A 62 7.00 -17.51 1.15
C PRO A 62 6.92 -16.21 0.35
N TYR A 63 5.85 -15.45 0.51
CA TYR A 63 5.75 -14.13 -0.10
C TYR A 63 5.33 -13.06 0.90
N PHE A 64 5.66 -11.81 0.58
CA PHE A 64 5.25 -10.63 1.33
C PHE A 64 4.81 -9.54 0.35
N VAL A 65 3.61 -8.98 0.57
CA VAL A 65 3.10 -7.88 -0.25
C VAL A 65 3.60 -6.55 0.31
N LEU A 66 4.29 -5.80 -0.52
CA LEU A 66 4.95 -4.55 -0.14
C LEU A 66 4.27 -3.35 -0.79
N GLY A 67 3.95 -2.34 0.02
CA GLY A 67 3.66 -0.99 -0.43
C GLY A 67 4.92 -0.12 -0.44
N ASN A 68 4.90 1.02 0.25
CA ASN A 68 6.04 1.95 0.33
C ASN A 68 7.14 1.55 1.36
N GLY A 69 7.03 0.40 2.00
CA GLY A 69 8.00 -0.04 3.02
C GLY A 69 8.17 0.92 4.21
N SER A 70 7.13 1.73 4.51
CA SER A 70 7.21 2.78 5.52
C SER A 70 6.91 2.31 6.94
N ASN A 71 6.48 1.06 7.09
CA ASN A 71 6.22 0.42 8.39
C ASN A 71 6.91 -0.96 8.45
N LEU A 72 8.11 -1.05 7.89
CA LEU A 72 8.81 -2.32 7.73
C LEU A 72 10.27 -2.18 8.15
N LEU A 73 10.73 -3.14 8.94
CA LEU A 73 12.14 -3.36 9.25
C LEU A 73 12.55 -4.71 8.64
N VAL A 74 13.47 -4.68 7.70
CA VAL A 74 14.01 -5.88 7.05
C VAL A 74 15.39 -6.19 7.62
N SER A 75 15.63 -7.45 7.94
CA SER A 75 16.94 -7.93 8.41
C SER A 75 18.04 -7.74 7.37
N ASP A 76 19.28 -7.58 7.81
CA ASP A 76 20.46 -7.59 6.92
C ASP A 76 20.66 -8.94 6.22
N ALA A 77 20.13 -10.04 6.77
CA ALA A 77 20.07 -11.34 6.10
C ALA A 77 19.08 -11.35 4.91
N GLY A 78 18.24 -10.33 4.79
CA GLY A 78 17.23 -10.19 3.73
C GLY A 78 15.96 -10.99 4.01
N TYR A 79 15.22 -11.28 2.93
CA TYR A 79 13.98 -12.03 2.96
C TYR A 79 14.09 -13.29 2.08
N ARG A 80 13.93 -14.47 2.69
CA ARG A 80 13.94 -15.75 1.96
C ARG A 80 12.57 -16.02 1.38
N GLY A 81 12.33 -15.54 0.15
CA GLY A 81 11.05 -15.61 -0.52
C GLY A 81 10.86 -14.52 -1.56
N MET A 82 9.61 -14.25 -1.93
CA MET A 82 9.22 -13.27 -2.94
C MET A 82 8.61 -12.02 -2.30
N ILE A 83 9.12 -10.84 -2.67
CA ILE A 83 8.46 -9.56 -2.41
C ILE A 83 7.58 -9.21 -3.60
N ILE A 84 6.29 -9.01 -3.36
CA ILE A 84 5.32 -8.54 -4.35
C ILE A 84 5.08 -7.05 -4.09
N ASN A 85 5.74 -6.19 -4.87
CA ASN A 85 5.65 -4.75 -4.72
C ASN A 85 4.50 -4.18 -5.55
N ILE A 86 3.42 -3.79 -4.90
CA ILE A 86 2.24 -3.23 -5.56
C ILE A 86 2.34 -1.73 -5.84
N MET A 87 3.31 -1.02 -5.24
CA MET A 87 3.40 0.44 -5.32
C MET A 87 3.75 0.96 -6.72
N ASP A 88 4.62 0.26 -7.44
CA ASP A 88 5.21 0.79 -8.67
C ASP A 88 4.20 0.90 -9.81
N ASN A 89 3.37 -0.13 -10.00
CA ASN A 89 2.50 -0.23 -11.17
C ASN A 89 1.00 -0.15 -10.82
N MET A 90 0.56 -0.61 -9.64
CA MET A 90 -0.84 -0.59 -9.22
C MET A 90 -1.16 0.70 -8.45
N ASN A 91 -1.07 1.85 -9.10
CA ASN A 91 -1.17 3.17 -8.44
C ASN A 91 -2.16 4.15 -9.10
N GLY A 92 -3.11 3.64 -9.88
CA GLY A 92 -4.19 4.42 -10.48
C GLY A 92 -5.11 5.03 -9.42
N ILE A 93 -5.64 6.23 -9.69
CA ILE A 93 -6.62 6.92 -8.84
C ILE A 93 -7.66 7.54 -9.74
N THR A 94 -8.94 7.39 -9.40
CA THR A 94 -10.08 8.02 -10.06
C THR A 94 -10.92 8.79 -9.06
N VAL A 95 -11.57 9.86 -9.51
CA VAL A 95 -12.49 10.69 -8.73
C VAL A 95 -13.81 10.76 -9.49
N ASP A 96 -14.89 10.45 -8.81
CA ASP A 96 -16.27 10.58 -9.32
C ASP A 96 -17.14 11.24 -8.25
N GLY A 97 -17.43 12.52 -8.44
CA GLY A 97 -18.12 13.33 -7.44
C GLY A 97 -17.37 13.38 -6.11
N ASP A 98 -17.98 12.85 -5.05
CA ASP A 98 -17.41 12.78 -3.71
C ASP A 98 -16.73 11.42 -3.39
N VAL A 99 -16.60 10.55 -4.40
CA VAL A 99 -15.98 9.22 -4.27
C VAL A 99 -14.61 9.21 -4.92
N ILE A 100 -13.62 8.71 -4.19
CA ILE A 100 -12.27 8.43 -4.71
C ILE A 100 -12.05 6.92 -4.67
N THR A 101 -11.67 6.35 -5.82
CA THR A 101 -11.21 4.97 -5.93
C THR A 101 -9.73 4.96 -6.27
N ALA A 102 -8.93 4.22 -5.49
CA ALA A 102 -7.49 4.17 -5.64
C ALA A 102 -6.98 2.72 -5.59
N GLN A 103 -6.12 2.34 -6.54
CA GLN A 103 -5.41 1.08 -6.48
C GLN A 103 -4.45 1.05 -5.29
N ALA A 104 -4.25 -0.13 -4.71
CA ALA A 104 -3.58 -0.33 -3.44
C ALA A 104 -2.15 0.26 -3.34
N GLY A 105 -1.44 0.36 -4.45
CA GLY A 105 -0.10 0.96 -4.54
C GLY A 105 -0.09 2.49 -4.61
N ALA A 106 -1.25 3.14 -4.76
CA ALA A 106 -1.31 4.60 -4.80
C ALA A 106 -0.81 5.21 -3.49
N LYS A 107 0.11 6.16 -3.58
CA LYS A 107 0.66 6.84 -2.39
C LYS A 107 -0.43 7.65 -1.70
N LEU A 108 -0.57 7.48 -0.39
CA LEU A 108 -1.61 8.14 0.41
C LEU A 108 -1.54 9.67 0.29
N VAL A 109 -0.33 10.24 0.25
CA VAL A 109 -0.12 11.68 0.01
C VAL A 109 -0.62 12.14 -1.37
N ARG A 110 -0.57 11.29 -2.39
CA ARG A 110 -1.10 11.61 -3.73
C ARG A 110 -2.63 11.56 -3.73
N VAL A 111 -3.21 10.59 -3.04
CA VAL A 111 -4.68 10.47 -2.88
C VAL A 111 -5.23 11.69 -2.14
N SER A 112 -4.61 12.07 -1.00
CA SER A 112 -5.06 13.23 -0.21
C SER A 112 -4.91 14.57 -0.97
N ARG A 113 -3.85 14.73 -1.77
CA ARG A 113 -3.71 15.92 -2.64
C ARG A 113 -4.78 15.96 -3.72
N LEU A 114 -5.12 14.82 -4.32
CA LEU A 114 -6.17 14.76 -5.32
C LEU A 114 -7.55 15.07 -4.71
N ALA A 115 -7.82 14.62 -3.48
CA ALA A 115 -9.02 15.01 -2.73
C ALA A 115 -9.09 16.54 -2.55
N ARG A 116 -8.01 17.14 -2.06
CA ARG A 116 -7.87 18.59 -1.93
C ARG A 116 -8.14 19.32 -3.26
N ASP A 117 -7.51 18.90 -4.34
CA ASP A 117 -7.62 19.55 -5.65
C ASP A 117 -9.04 19.46 -6.24
N ASN A 118 -9.87 18.55 -5.72
CA ASN A 118 -11.30 18.42 -6.01
C ASN A 118 -12.21 19.02 -4.93
N SER A 119 -11.66 19.80 -3.97
CA SER A 119 -12.40 20.41 -2.86
C SER A 119 -13.13 19.36 -2.00
N LEU A 120 -12.52 18.19 -1.79
CA LEU A 120 -13.04 17.12 -0.95
C LEU A 120 -12.28 17.07 0.38
N THR A 121 -13.00 17.20 1.49
CA THR A 121 -12.50 17.14 2.87
C THR A 121 -12.65 15.74 3.45
N GLY A 122 -11.79 15.38 4.42
CA GLY A 122 -11.80 14.11 5.15
C GLY A 122 -10.50 13.33 5.04
N LEU A 123 -9.59 13.69 4.11
CA LEU A 123 -8.27 13.04 3.93
C LEU A 123 -7.08 13.92 4.32
N GLU A 124 -7.28 15.04 4.99
CA GLU A 124 -6.21 15.96 5.39
C GLU A 124 -5.21 15.28 6.33
N PHE A 125 -5.70 14.42 7.24
CA PHE A 125 -4.88 13.65 8.18
C PHE A 125 -3.85 12.77 7.48
N ALA A 126 -4.20 12.30 6.28
CA ALA A 126 -3.41 11.36 5.49
C ALA A 126 -2.26 12.03 4.71
N SER A 127 -2.28 13.36 4.57
CA SER A 127 -1.36 14.14 3.73
C SER A 127 0.13 14.00 4.10
N GLY A 128 0.42 13.61 5.33
CA GLY A 128 1.78 13.38 5.83
C GLY A 128 2.16 11.91 6.02
N ILE A 129 1.27 10.95 5.82
CA ILE A 129 1.55 9.53 6.03
C ILE A 129 2.32 8.98 4.82
N PRO A 130 3.53 8.41 4.99
CA PRO A 130 4.38 7.99 3.87
C PRO A 130 4.03 6.61 3.31
N GLY A 131 2.80 6.13 3.47
CA GLY A 131 2.32 4.81 3.03
C GLY A 131 1.64 4.82 1.67
N THR A 132 1.26 3.63 1.21
CA THR A 132 0.30 3.41 0.13
C THR A 132 -1.10 3.24 0.69
N ILE A 133 -2.13 3.41 -0.16
CA ILE A 133 -3.52 3.28 0.28
C ILE A 133 -3.84 1.87 0.77
N GLY A 134 -3.30 0.83 0.13
CA GLY A 134 -3.47 -0.56 0.58
C GLY A 134 -2.83 -0.81 1.94
N GLY A 135 -1.60 -0.34 2.16
CA GLY A 135 -0.95 -0.43 3.47
C GLY A 135 -1.65 0.41 4.55
N ALA A 136 -2.29 1.52 4.17
CA ALA A 136 -3.07 2.33 5.08
C ALA A 136 -4.35 1.62 5.55
N VAL A 137 -5.05 0.93 4.64
CA VAL A 137 -6.22 0.09 5.00
C VAL A 137 -5.79 -1.08 5.87
N TYR A 138 -4.73 -1.80 5.49
CA TYR A 138 -4.19 -2.94 6.24
C TYR A 138 -4.03 -2.63 7.74
N MET A 139 -3.57 -1.43 8.06
CA MET A 139 -3.30 -1.00 9.43
C MET A 139 -4.33 -0.02 9.99
N ASN A 140 -5.43 0.27 9.32
CA ASN A 140 -6.28 1.41 9.69
C ASN A 140 -5.44 2.64 10.03
N ALA A 141 -4.57 3.06 9.12
CA ALA A 141 -3.62 4.14 9.36
C ALA A 141 -4.34 5.43 9.75
N GLY A 142 -3.84 6.08 10.77
CA GLY A 142 -4.41 7.33 11.27
C GLY A 142 -3.35 8.28 11.82
N ALA A 143 -3.67 9.56 11.78
CA ALA A 143 -2.87 10.65 12.34
C ALA A 143 -3.78 11.84 12.68
N TYR A 144 -3.41 12.61 13.71
CA TYR A 144 -4.09 13.88 14.04
C TYR A 144 -5.61 13.79 14.23
N GLY A 145 -6.09 12.63 14.71
CA GLY A 145 -7.51 12.42 15.04
C GLY A 145 -8.36 11.88 13.89
N GLY A 146 -7.81 11.68 12.68
CA GLY A 146 -8.46 10.97 11.58
C GLY A 146 -7.82 9.62 11.32
N GLU A 147 -8.56 8.67 10.79
CA GLU A 147 -8.09 7.33 10.42
C GLU A 147 -8.83 6.81 9.18
N MET A 148 -8.30 5.74 8.55
CA MET A 148 -8.86 5.22 7.29
C MET A 148 -10.31 4.78 7.43
N LYS A 149 -10.72 4.24 8.56
CA LYS A 149 -12.12 3.85 8.81
C LYS A 149 -13.12 4.98 8.65
N ASP A 150 -12.70 6.25 8.83
CA ASP A 150 -13.60 7.42 8.76
C ASP A 150 -14.04 7.72 7.33
N VAL A 151 -13.32 7.22 6.32
CA VAL A 151 -13.51 7.56 4.90
C VAL A 151 -13.68 6.35 4.00
N VAL A 152 -13.16 5.16 4.35
CA VAL A 152 -13.26 3.95 3.54
C VAL A 152 -14.68 3.41 3.55
N THR A 153 -15.22 3.13 2.36
CA THR A 153 -16.56 2.53 2.18
C THR A 153 -16.49 1.08 1.74
N SER A 154 -15.52 0.73 0.90
CA SER A 154 -15.27 -0.65 0.49
C SER A 154 -13.83 -0.85 0.06
N VAL A 155 -13.39 -2.11 0.10
CA VAL A 155 -12.06 -2.52 -0.31
C VAL A 155 -12.18 -3.78 -1.16
N LYS A 156 -11.59 -3.75 -2.36
CA LYS A 156 -11.42 -4.95 -3.18
C LYS A 156 -10.18 -5.68 -2.69
N VAL A 157 -10.36 -6.94 -2.32
CA VAL A 157 -9.32 -7.80 -1.77
C VAL A 157 -9.15 -9.08 -2.58
N MET A 158 -8.02 -9.74 -2.39
CA MET A 158 -7.72 -11.07 -2.89
C MET A 158 -7.30 -11.95 -1.73
N ASP A 159 -7.84 -13.16 -1.66
CA ASP A 159 -7.42 -14.19 -0.70
C ASP A 159 -6.19 -14.98 -1.18
N ALA A 160 -5.70 -15.89 -0.34
CA ALA A 160 -4.54 -16.74 -0.65
C ALA A 160 -4.79 -17.74 -1.79
N ASP A 161 -6.04 -17.99 -2.17
CA ASP A 161 -6.43 -18.84 -3.29
C ASP A 161 -6.61 -18.07 -4.60
N GLY A 162 -6.49 -16.72 -4.56
CA GLY A 162 -6.63 -15.83 -5.70
C GLY A 162 -8.07 -15.40 -5.97
N HIS A 163 -9.04 -15.67 -5.08
CA HIS A 163 -10.39 -15.17 -5.24
C HIS A 163 -10.46 -13.69 -4.91
N ILE A 164 -11.11 -12.93 -5.77
CA ILE A 164 -11.29 -11.49 -5.62
C ILE A 164 -12.72 -11.20 -5.21
N TYR A 165 -12.89 -10.37 -4.18
CA TYR A 165 -14.19 -9.91 -3.70
C TYR A 165 -14.09 -8.54 -3.04
N ASP A 166 -15.23 -7.88 -2.86
CA ASP A 166 -15.32 -6.59 -2.19
C ASP A 166 -15.72 -6.81 -0.72
N MET A 167 -15.06 -6.11 0.20
CA MET A 167 -15.41 -6.00 1.61
C MET A 167 -15.96 -4.61 1.89
N SER A 168 -17.10 -4.53 2.54
CA SER A 168 -17.65 -3.27 3.05
C SER A 168 -16.87 -2.74 4.26
N SER A 169 -17.09 -1.47 4.60
CA SER A 169 -16.49 -0.85 5.79
C SER A 169 -16.75 -1.64 7.08
N ASP A 170 -17.96 -2.22 7.23
CA ASP A 170 -18.34 -3.00 8.41
C ASP A 170 -17.58 -4.33 8.48
N GLU A 171 -17.35 -5.00 7.33
CA GLU A 171 -16.61 -6.25 7.25
C GLU A 171 -15.11 -6.08 7.48
N LEU A 172 -14.58 -4.86 7.30
CA LEU A 172 -13.17 -4.55 7.52
C LEU A 172 -12.77 -4.53 9.00
N ASP A 173 -13.72 -4.54 9.92
CA ASP A 173 -13.50 -4.59 11.39
C ASP A 173 -12.37 -3.68 11.88
N PHE A 174 -12.41 -2.44 11.45
CA PHE A 174 -11.36 -1.47 11.74
C PHE A 174 -11.29 -1.13 13.24
N SER A 175 -10.10 -1.27 13.80
CA SER A 175 -9.78 -0.81 15.15
C SER A 175 -8.37 -0.18 15.19
N TYR A 176 -7.87 0.15 16.37
CA TYR A 176 -6.55 0.78 16.48
C TYR A 176 -5.45 -0.11 15.92
N ARG A 177 -4.82 0.34 14.80
CA ARG A 177 -3.76 -0.37 14.07
C ARG A 177 -4.15 -1.78 13.63
N HIS A 178 -5.42 -1.98 13.29
CA HIS A 178 -5.97 -3.27 12.91
C HIS A 178 -7.05 -3.16 11.85
N SER A 179 -7.13 -4.19 10.98
CA SER A 179 -8.24 -4.46 10.07
C SER A 179 -8.40 -5.96 9.84
N ALA A 180 -9.58 -6.41 9.38
CA ALA A 180 -9.80 -7.78 8.96
C ALA A 180 -8.85 -8.22 7.83
N VAL A 181 -8.40 -7.29 6.99
CA VAL A 181 -7.41 -7.55 5.92
C VAL A 181 -6.12 -8.14 6.51
N GLU A 182 -5.64 -7.59 7.63
CA GLU A 182 -4.45 -8.10 8.34
C GLU A 182 -4.74 -9.46 8.97
N ALA A 183 -5.85 -9.57 9.68
CA ALA A 183 -6.20 -10.77 10.45
C ALA A 183 -6.42 -12.01 9.57
N GLU A 184 -6.97 -11.81 8.37
CA GLU A 184 -7.29 -12.87 7.42
C GLU A 184 -6.21 -13.09 6.37
N GLY A 185 -5.13 -12.28 6.39
CA GLY A 185 -4.02 -12.39 5.43
C GLY A 185 -4.41 -12.03 4.00
N LEU A 186 -5.35 -11.09 3.83
CA LEU A 186 -5.84 -10.67 2.53
C LEU A 186 -4.91 -9.65 1.87
N ILE A 187 -4.98 -9.55 0.55
CA ILE A 187 -4.24 -8.58 -0.24
C ILE A 187 -5.20 -7.51 -0.73
N VAL A 188 -4.94 -6.25 -0.37
CA VAL A 188 -5.69 -5.12 -0.90
C VAL A 188 -5.31 -4.88 -2.35
N LEU A 189 -6.31 -4.79 -3.23
CA LEU A 189 -6.14 -4.46 -4.65
C LEU A 189 -6.59 -3.03 -4.96
N GLU A 190 -7.72 -2.59 -4.38
CA GLU A 190 -8.33 -1.29 -4.63
C GLU A 190 -9.13 -0.84 -3.41
N VAL A 191 -9.16 0.46 -3.16
CA VAL A 191 -9.87 1.08 -2.04
C VAL A 191 -10.81 2.15 -2.54
N THR A 192 -12.07 2.08 -2.14
CA THR A 192 -13.08 3.11 -2.39
C THR A 192 -13.33 3.91 -1.13
N MET A 193 -13.26 5.22 -1.26
CA MET A 193 -13.46 6.17 -0.17
C MET A 193 -14.54 7.15 -0.53
N LYS A 194 -15.39 7.52 0.43
CA LYS A 194 -16.39 8.58 0.29
C LYS A 194 -16.00 9.75 1.17
N LEU A 195 -15.89 10.92 0.56
CA LEU A 195 -15.50 12.16 1.20
C LEU A 195 -16.66 13.14 1.24
N ALA A 196 -16.46 14.31 1.80
CA ALA A 196 -17.45 15.38 1.79
C ALA A 196 -16.94 16.57 0.97
N ALA A 197 -17.85 17.30 0.33
CA ALA A 197 -17.51 18.59 -0.27
C ALA A 197 -17.07 19.58 0.82
N GLY A 198 -15.96 20.28 0.58
CA GLY A 198 -15.39 21.24 1.51
C GLY A 198 -15.02 22.55 0.84
N VAL A 199 -14.59 23.52 1.66
CA VAL A 199 -14.04 24.77 1.17
C VAL A 199 -12.54 24.57 0.90
N GLN A 200 -12.10 24.83 -0.33
CA GLN A 200 -10.70 24.63 -0.77
C GLN A 200 -9.69 25.25 0.20
N GLN A 201 -9.96 26.50 0.63
CA GLN A 201 -9.04 27.21 1.51
C GLN A 201 -8.92 26.54 2.90
N ASP A 202 -10.03 26.04 3.46
CA ASP A 202 -10.01 25.37 4.76
C ASP A 202 -9.22 24.05 4.70
N ILE A 203 -9.36 23.30 3.59
CA ILE A 203 -8.61 22.08 3.33
C ILE A 203 -7.10 22.39 3.23
N ASP A 204 -6.73 23.41 2.45
CA ASP A 204 -5.34 23.84 2.29
C ASP A 204 -4.73 24.28 3.62
N ASP A 205 -5.45 25.08 4.41
CA ASP A 205 -4.99 25.57 5.71
C ASP A 205 -4.80 24.39 6.68
N ARG A 206 -5.74 23.44 6.69
CA ARG A 206 -5.64 22.25 7.53
C ARG A 206 -4.46 21.36 7.15
N MET A 207 -4.26 21.07 5.86
CA MET A 207 -3.12 20.29 5.39
C MET A 207 -1.79 20.97 5.72
N LYS A 208 -1.73 22.29 5.61
CA LYS A 208 -0.54 23.08 5.99
C LYS A 208 -0.27 22.98 7.49
N GLU A 209 -1.29 23.19 8.34
CA GLU A 209 -1.16 23.04 9.80
C GLU A 209 -0.58 21.68 10.18
N LEU A 210 -1.12 20.60 9.60
CA LEU A 210 -0.67 19.24 9.87
C LEU A 210 0.77 19.00 9.40
N SER A 211 1.13 19.54 8.23
CA SER A 211 2.49 19.47 7.70
C SER A 211 3.49 20.21 8.60
N ASP A 212 3.14 21.41 9.07
CA ASP A 212 4.00 22.22 9.95
C ASP A 212 4.14 21.55 11.32
N SER A 213 3.05 21.00 11.88
CA SER A 213 3.08 20.21 13.12
C SER A 213 4.00 18.99 12.99
N ARG A 214 3.97 18.30 11.85
CA ARG A 214 4.84 17.15 11.59
C ARG A 214 6.31 17.56 11.53
N ARG A 215 6.64 18.62 10.81
CA ARG A 215 8.02 19.13 10.69
C ARG A 215 8.60 19.55 12.04
N THR A 216 7.76 20.11 12.92
CA THR A 216 8.20 20.55 14.24
C THR A 216 8.42 19.39 15.21
N LYS A 217 7.65 18.29 15.07
CA LYS A 217 7.64 17.18 16.03
C LYS A 217 8.47 15.98 15.60
N GLN A 218 8.80 15.84 14.32
CA GLN A 218 9.50 14.68 13.77
C GLN A 218 10.77 15.08 13.03
N PRO A 219 11.89 14.37 13.24
CA PRO A 219 13.15 14.60 12.53
C PRO A 219 13.09 13.99 11.12
N LEU A 220 12.37 14.65 10.20
CA LEU A 220 12.05 14.14 8.85
C LEU A 220 13.29 13.96 7.94
N GLU A 221 14.45 14.50 8.35
CA GLU A 221 15.73 14.34 7.66
C GLU A 221 16.36 12.95 7.83
N TYR A 222 15.91 12.19 8.83
CA TYR A 222 16.40 10.82 9.06
C TYR A 222 15.50 9.75 8.49
N PRO A 223 16.06 8.60 8.06
CA PRO A 223 15.27 7.42 7.72
C PRO A 223 14.40 6.97 8.89
N SER A 224 13.18 6.49 8.58
CA SER A 224 12.23 6.06 9.61
C SER A 224 11.38 4.89 9.10
N ALA A 225 11.00 3.99 10.00
CA ALA A 225 10.05 2.90 9.76
C ALA A 225 8.66 3.19 10.35
N GLY A 226 8.40 4.44 10.76
CA GLY A 226 7.12 4.85 11.33
C GLY A 226 7.21 6.11 12.14
#